data_e6b68e6ba64033d7a9c6d7f19340a6a2
#
_entry.id   e6b68e6ba64033d7a9c6d7f19340a6a2
#
_cell.length_a   1.000
_cell.length_b   1.000
_cell.length_c   1.000
_cell.angle_alpha   90.00
_cell.angle_beta   90.00
_cell.angle_gamma   90.00
#
_symmetry.space_group_name_H-M   'P 1'
#
loop_
_entity.id
_entity.type
_entity.pdbx_description
1 polymer ?
#
loop_
_entity_poly.entity_id
_entity_poly.type
_entity_poly.pdbx_seq_one_letter_code
_entity_poly.pdbx_strand_id
1 'polypeptide(L)'
;MFEDLKGRTAVVFGVANKRSIAWAIAQGLHAAGANLAITYQNERMEMEAKDLILSLPGAEAFMCDVSKDEEIGQLFEKLKARYGKLHVLIHSVAFAPAEELKGDFVNTTREGFRMAHDVSVYSLIAVCRAAAPLMEDGGSVITMTYYGAEKVVPHYNVMGVAKAALECTVRYLAQDLGRRKIRVNAISAGPIKTLAARGISGLGDMLRSHAERAPLQRNVEVSEVGSTGVFLASDASSGITGEIIYVDCGYNIMGF
;
A
#
# COMPACT_ATOMS: atom_id res chain seq x y z
N MET A 1 11.59 -12.51 -15.95
CA MET A 1 10.18 -12.04 -16.02
C MET A 1 9.44 -12.85 -14.98
N PHE A 2 8.75 -12.24 -14.02
CA PHE A 2 8.04 -12.97 -12.97
C PHE A 2 6.70 -13.45 -13.54
N GLU A 3 6.68 -14.57 -14.23
CA GLU A 3 5.46 -15.17 -14.81
C GLU A 3 4.68 -16.07 -13.84
N ASP A 4 4.97 -15.98 -12.52
CA ASP A 4 4.58 -17.01 -11.56
C ASP A 4 3.35 -16.66 -10.71
N LEU A 5 2.51 -15.74 -11.19
CA LEU A 5 1.25 -15.41 -10.52
C LEU A 5 0.01 -15.91 -11.27
N LYS A 6 0.21 -16.75 -12.29
CA LYS A 6 -0.89 -17.33 -13.07
C LYS A 6 -1.81 -18.15 -12.18
N GLY A 7 -3.10 -17.80 -12.22
CA GLY A 7 -4.13 -18.45 -11.39
C GLY A 7 -4.20 -17.97 -9.95
N ARG A 8 -3.26 -17.11 -9.50
CA ARG A 8 -3.34 -16.46 -8.19
C ARG A 8 -4.31 -15.29 -8.23
N THR A 9 -5.00 -15.04 -7.12
CA THR A 9 -5.93 -13.91 -6.98
C THR A 9 -5.32 -12.87 -6.05
N ALA A 10 -5.31 -11.61 -6.50
CA ALA A 10 -4.86 -10.47 -5.73
C ALA A 10 -5.99 -9.47 -5.49
N VAL A 11 -6.12 -8.98 -4.26
CA VAL A 11 -6.95 -7.82 -3.93
C VAL A 11 -6.06 -6.60 -3.72
N VAL A 12 -6.41 -5.48 -4.37
CA VAL A 12 -5.61 -4.26 -4.35
C VAL A 12 -6.44 -3.09 -3.84
N PHE A 13 -6.06 -2.58 -2.67
CA PHE A 13 -6.64 -1.39 -2.04
C PHE A 13 -5.83 -0.14 -2.38
N GLY A 14 -6.53 0.98 -2.57
CA GLY A 14 -5.91 2.30 -2.74
C GLY A 14 -5.63 2.73 -4.18
N VAL A 15 -6.30 2.12 -5.15
CA VAL A 15 -6.27 2.57 -6.54
C VAL A 15 -7.14 3.82 -6.69
N ALA A 16 -6.50 4.98 -6.67
CA ALA A 16 -7.18 6.26 -6.83
C ALA A 16 -7.18 6.77 -8.28
N ASN A 17 -6.11 6.51 -9.03
CA ASN A 17 -5.96 6.88 -10.45
C ASN A 17 -4.71 6.20 -11.06
N LYS A 18 -4.43 6.48 -12.34
CA LYS A 18 -3.27 5.94 -13.10
C LYS A 18 -1.90 6.27 -12.50
N ARG A 19 -1.80 7.22 -11.56
CA ARG A 19 -0.54 7.64 -10.93
C ARG A 19 -0.35 7.03 -9.54
N SER A 20 -1.32 6.27 -9.04
CA SER A 20 -1.20 5.65 -7.72
C SER A 20 -0.21 4.47 -7.76
N ILE A 21 0.52 4.30 -6.68
CA ILE A 21 1.41 3.15 -6.49
C ILE A 21 0.63 1.84 -6.60
N ALA A 22 -0.57 1.80 -5.99
CA ALA A 22 -1.48 0.66 -6.10
C ALA A 22 -1.78 0.26 -7.55
N TRP A 23 -1.95 1.26 -8.43
CA TRP A 23 -2.19 1.00 -9.85
C TRP A 23 -0.97 0.38 -10.55
N ALA A 24 0.23 0.88 -10.28
CA ALA A 24 1.45 0.30 -10.84
C ALA A 24 1.67 -1.15 -10.38
N ILE A 25 1.39 -1.43 -9.09
CA ILE A 25 1.43 -2.79 -8.57
C ILE A 25 0.35 -3.67 -9.25
N ALA A 26 -0.88 -3.17 -9.39
CA ALA A 26 -1.96 -3.90 -10.06
C ALA A 26 -1.61 -4.25 -11.50
N GLN A 27 -1.05 -3.30 -12.27
CA GLN A 27 -0.58 -3.57 -13.63
C GLN A 27 0.51 -4.64 -13.66
N GLY A 28 1.47 -4.59 -12.76
CA GLY A 28 2.53 -5.59 -12.64
C GLY A 28 1.98 -6.98 -12.30
N LEU A 29 1.07 -7.07 -11.33
CA LEU A 29 0.41 -8.33 -10.95
C LEU A 29 -0.41 -8.92 -12.09
N HIS A 30 -1.14 -8.08 -12.83
CA HIS A 30 -1.90 -8.49 -14.01
C HIS A 30 -0.97 -9.04 -15.11
N ALA A 31 0.11 -8.31 -15.40
CA ALA A 31 1.11 -8.75 -16.39
C ALA A 31 1.79 -10.06 -16.00
N ALA A 32 1.89 -10.35 -14.69
CA ALA A 32 2.38 -11.63 -14.16
C ALA A 32 1.29 -12.75 -14.14
N GLY A 33 0.08 -12.47 -14.61
CA GLY A 33 -0.99 -13.45 -14.79
C GLY A 33 -1.95 -13.60 -13.61
N ALA A 34 -1.91 -12.70 -12.62
CA ALA A 34 -2.85 -12.73 -11.50
C ALA A 34 -4.26 -12.26 -11.88
N ASN A 35 -5.28 -12.89 -11.28
CA ASN A 35 -6.65 -12.36 -11.27
C ASN A 35 -6.71 -11.18 -10.30
N LEU A 36 -7.37 -10.09 -10.68
CA LEU A 36 -7.38 -8.87 -9.88
C LEU A 36 -8.77 -8.47 -9.40
N ALA A 37 -8.86 -8.21 -8.10
CA ALA A 37 -9.92 -7.46 -7.47
C ALA A 37 -9.37 -6.07 -7.07
N ILE A 38 -9.87 -5.01 -7.69
CA ILE A 38 -9.48 -3.63 -7.41
C ILE A 38 -10.52 -2.99 -6.51
N THR A 39 -10.10 -2.35 -5.42
CA THR A 39 -11.05 -1.67 -4.54
C THR A 39 -11.03 -0.15 -4.75
N TYR A 40 -12.21 0.46 -4.62
CA TYR A 40 -12.41 1.90 -4.58
C TYR A 40 -13.26 2.27 -3.35
N GLN A 41 -13.06 3.48 -2.81
CA GLN A 41 -13.59 3.83 -1.50
C GLN A 41 -15.10 4.12 -1.49
N ASN A 42 -15.60 4.80 -2.52
CA ASN A 42 -16.97 5.30 -2.55
C ASN A 42 -17.49 5.48 -3.97
N GLU A 43 -18.78 5.75 -4.13
CA GLU A 43 -19.47 5.93 -5.42
C GLU A 43 -18.80 6.96 -6.34
N ARG A 44 -18.19 8.02 -5.79
CA ARG A 44 -17.50 9.04 -6.61
C ARG A 44 -16.30 8.47 -7.35
N MET A 45 -15.66 7.45 -6.78
CA MET A 45 -14.48 6.81 -7.35
C MET A 45 -14.83 5.63 -8.25
N GLU A 46 -16.09 5.21 -8.28
CA GLU A 46 -16.53 4.04 -9.01
C GLU A 46 -16.24 4.14 -10.51
N MET A 47 -16.60 5.27 -11.12
CA MET A 47 -16.43 5.47 -12.56
C MET A 47 -14.94 5.43 -12.95
N GLU A 48 -14.07 6.11 -12.22
CA GLU A 48 -12.62 6.08 -12.47
C GLU A 48 -12.04 4.67 -12.27
N ALA A 49 -12.47 3.95 -11.22
CA ALA A 49 -12.03 2.57 -10.99
C ALA A 49 -12.47 1.64 -12.13
N LYS A 50 -13.71 1.76 -12.60
CA LYS A 50 -14.24 0.99 -13.74
C LYS A 50 -13.48 1.32 -15.04
N ASP A 51 -13.19 2.58 -15.30
CA ASP A 51 -12.41 2.99 -16.48
C ASP A 51 -10.97 2.44 -16.43
N LEU A 52 -10.36 2.42 -15.25
CA LEU A 52 -9.02 1.87 -15.08
C LEU A 52 -8.96 0.38 -15.39
N ILE A 53 -9.89 -0.41 -14.87
CA ILE A 53 -9.90 -1.86 -15.08
C ILE A 53 -10.19 -2.27 -16.53
N LEU A 54 -10.73 -1.39 -17.37
CA LEU A 54 -10.87 -1.66 -18.81
C LEU A 54 -9.52 -1.98 -19.49
N SER A 55 -8.43 -1.46 -18.93
CA SER A 55 -7.07 -1.74 -19.42
C SER A 55 -6.46 -3.02 -18.81
N LEU A 56 -7.16 -3.70 -17.91
CA LEU A 56 -6.74 -4.95 -17.25
C LEU A 56 -7.82 -6.03 -17.46
N PRO A 57 -7.86 -6.70 -18.62
CA PRO A 57 -8.89 -7.69 -18.92
C PRO A 57 -9.02 -8.75 -17.83
N GLY A 58 -10.26 -8.99 -17.37
CA GLY A 58 -10.55 -9.93 -16.28
C GLY A 58 -10.45 -9.36 -14.87
N ALA A 59 -9.99 -8.10 -14.69
CA ALA A 59 -10.04 -7.42 -13.41
C ALA A 59 -11.47 -6.99 -13.07
N GLU A 60 -11.81 -7.01 -11.78
CA GLU A 60 -13.11 -6.56 -11.27
C GLU A 60 -12.94 -5.47 -10.21
N ALA A 61 -13.90 -4.55 -10.15
CA ALA A 61 -13.89 -3.44 -9.20
C ALA A 61 -14.93 -3.64 -8.09
N PHE A 62 -14.54 -3.34 -6.85
CA PHE A 62 -15.36 -3.51 -5.66
C PHE A 62 -15.31 -2.26 -4.79
N MET A 63 -16.44 -1.81 -4.28
CA MET A 63 -16.49 -0.72 -3.31
C MET A 63 -16.13 -1.23 -1.92
N CYS A 64 -15.27 -0.48 -1.21
CA CYS A 64 -14.92 -0.75 0.18
C CYS A 64 -14.26 0.48 0.82
N ASP A 65 -14.90 1.05 1.83
CA ASP A 65 -14.29 2.00 2.74
C ASP A 65 -13.64 1.24 3.90
N VAL A 66 -12.32 1.27 3.97
CA VAL A 66 -11.56 0.52 4.99
C VAL A 66 -11.73 1.07 6.42
N SER A 67 -12.39 2.20 6.59
CA SER A 67 -12.78 2.73 7.91
C SER A 67 -14.04 2.07 8.48
N LYS A 68 -14.65 1.14 7.73
CA LYS A 68 -15.90 0.48 8.08
C LYS A 68 -15.75 -1.04 8.05
N ASP A 69 -15.73 -1.65 9.22
CA ASP A 69 -15.56 -3.10 9.36
C ASP A 69 -16.65 -3.90 8.62
N GLU A 70 -17.87 -3.37 8.54
CA GLU A 70 -18.97 -3.99 7.78
C GLU A 70 -18.68 -4.05 6.28
N GLU A 71 -18.18 -2.96 5.68
CA GLU A 71 -17.83 -2.91 4.26
C GLU A 71 -16.66 -3.85 3.95
N ILE A 72 -15.67 -3.94 4.86
CA ILE A 72 -14.59 -4.92 4.76
C ILE A 72 -15.17 -6.34 4.76
N GLY A 73 -16.03 -6.68 5.72
CA GLY A 73 -16.65 -8.00 5.79
C GLY A 73 -17.40 -8.35 4.51
N GLN A 74 -18.27 -7.45 4.03
CA GLN A 74 -19.02 -7.63 2.78
C GLN A 74 -18.15 -7.81 1.55
N LEU A 75 -17.03 -7.06 1.47
CA LEU A 75 -16.05 -7.21 0.39
C LEU A 75 -15.49 -8.63 0.37
N PHE A 76 -14.99 -9.12 1.53
CA PHE A 76 -14.35 -10.44 1.56
C PHE A 76 -15.32 -11.60 1.34
N GLU A 77 -16.60 -11.45 1.70
CA GLU A 77 -17.63 -12.41 1.30
C GLU A 77 -17.85 -12.42 -0.22
N LYS A 78 -17.89 -11.26 -0.87
CA LYS A 78 -17.96 -11.17 -2.34
C LYS A 78 -16.72 -11.80 -3.00
N LEU A 79 -15.52 -11.52 -2.48
CA LEU A 79 -14.27 -12.10 -3.00
C LEU A 79 -14.25 -13.61 -2.84
N LYS A 80 -14.73 -14.15 -1.70
CA LYS A 80 -14.88 -15.58 -1.47
C LYS A 80 -15.81 -16.21 -2.48
N ALA A 81 -17.00 -15.63 -2.68
CA ALA A 81 -17.97 -16.13 -3.64
C ALA A 81 -17.45 -16.11 -5.08
N ARG A 82 -16.65 -15.09 -5.45
CA ARG A 82 -16.18 -14.89 -6.81
C ARG A 82 -14.92 -15.69 -7.15
N TYR A 83 -13.95 -15.74 -6.23
CA TYR A 83 -12.62 -16.29 -6.46
C TYR A 83 -12.30 -17.53 -5.62
N GLY A 84 -13.04 -17.78 -4.56
CA GLY A 84 -12.79 -18.86 -3.60
C GLY A 84 -11.60 -18.57 -2.68
N LYS A 85 -10.40 -18.37 -3.25
CA LYS A 85 -9.16 -18.15 -2.52
C LYS A 85 -8.50 -16.84 -2.90
N LEU A 86 -7.75 -16.27 -1.93
CA LEU A 86 -6.84 -15.15 -2.13
C LEU A 86 -5.39 -15.59 -1.91
N HIS A 87 -4.48 -14.94 -2.62
CA HIS A 87 -3.05 -15.22 -2.57
C HIS A 87 -2.22 -13.96 -2.28
N VAL A 88 -2.73 -12.79 -2.70
CA VAL A 88 -2.03 -11.52 -2.54
C VAL A 88 -3.00 -10.45 -2.04
N LEU A 89 -2.57 -9.67 -1.05
CA LEU A 89 -3.27 -8.49 -0.57
C LEU A 89 -2.32 -7.29 -0.65
N ILE A 90 -2.70 -6.28 -1.42
CA ILE A 90 -2.01 -5.00 -1.49
C ILE A 90 -2.80 -3.94 -0.71
N HIS A 91 -2.20 -3.44 0.36
CA HIS A 91 -2.75 -2.37 1.17
C HIS A 91 -2.00 -1.07 0.89
N SER A 92 -2.53 -0.24 0.00
CA SER A 92 -1.94 1.05 -0.38
C SER A 92 -2.87 2.21 0.01
N VAL A 93 -3.36 2.17 1.25
CA VAL A 93 -4.29 3.14 1.82
C VAL A 93 -3.59 3.96 2.90
N ALA A 94 -3.80 5.27 2.86
CA ALA A 94 -3.40 6.18 3.93
C ALA A 94 -4.23 7.46 3.84
N PHE A 95 -4.55 8.03 4.98
CA PHE A 95 -5.27 9.29 5.06
C PHE A 95 -4.91 10.06 6.34
N ALA A 96 -4.76 11.36 6.22
CA ALA A 96 -4.82 12.31 7.33
C ALA A 96 -5.55 13.57 6.84
N PRO A 97 -6.31 14.26 7.72
CA PRO A 97 -6.85 15.59 7.39
C PRO A 97 -5.74 16.54 6.98
N ALA A 98 -5.97 17.36 5.96
CA ALA A 98 -4.95 18.26 5.40
C ALA A 98 -4.41 19.27 6.42
N GLU A 99 -5.21 19.61 7.43
CA GLU A 99 -4.86 20.51 8.52
C GLU A 99 -3.78 19.90 9.42
N GLU A 100 -3.78 18.59 9.61
CA GLU A 100 -2.81 17.86 10.42
C GLU A 100 -1.43 17.73 9.77
N LEU A 101 -1.34 18.06 8.49
CA LEU A 101 -0.09 18.10 7.71
C LEU A 101 0.49 19.52 7.62
N LYS A 102 -0.13 20.49 8.29
CA LYS A 102 0.29 21.90 8.28
C LYS A 102 0.76 22.32 9.66
N GLY A 103 1.66 23.34 9.68
CA GLY A 103 2.17 23.89 10.92
C GLY A 103 3.00 22.91 11.75
N ASP A 104 3.05 23.14 13.06
CA ASP A 104 3.87 22.37 13.97
C ASP A 104 3.17 21.10 14.41
N PHE A 105 3.88 19.99 14.43
CA PHE A 105 3.37 18.68 14.85
C PHE A 105 2.75 18.67 16.26
N VAL A 106 3.29 19.48 17.19
CA VAL A 106 2.78 19.57 18.57
C VAL A 106 1.31 19.98 18.64
N ASN A 107 0.78 20.61 17.61
CA ASN A 107 -0.60 21.04 17.50
C ASN A 107 -1.54 19.96 16.92
N THR A 108 -1.05 18.76 16.66
CA THR A 108 -1.88 17.64 16.15
C THR A 108 -3.06 17.40 17.07
N THR A 109 -4.26 17.40 16.48
CA THR A 109 -5.49 17.19 17.24
C THR A 109 -5.69 15.71 17.59
N ARG A 110 -6.38 15.42 18.69
CA ARG A 110 -6.75 14.04 19.07
C ARG A 110 -7.53 13.35 17.97
N GLU A 111 -8.47 14.05 17.36
CA GLU A 111 -9.31 13.49 16.28
C GLU A 111 -8.49 13.24 14.99
N GLY A 112 -7.64 14.18 14.58
CA GLY A 112 -6.76 13.99 13.44
C GLY A 112 -5.78 12.84 13.64
N PHE A 113 -5.21 12.73 14.86
CA PHE A 113 -4.37 11.59 15.23
C PHE A 113 -5.13 10.25 15.13
N ARG A 114 -6.34 10.20 15.71
CA ARG A 114 -7.21 9.02 15.67
C ARG A 114 -7.51 8.60 14.22
N MET A 115 -7.95 9.55 13.41
CA MET A 115 -8.33 9.29 12.02
C MET A 115 -7.13 8.82 11.16
N ALA A 116 -5.97 9.43 11.34
CA ALA A 116 -4.75 9.03 10.62
C ALA A 116 -4.35 7.59 10.96
N HIS A 117 -4.43 7.19 12.22
CA HIS A 117 -4.09 5.84 12.65
C HIS A 117 -5.17 4.83 12.29
N ASP A 118 -6.44 5.19 12.36
CA ASP A 118 -7.55 4.34 11.99
C ASP A 118 -7.46 3.92 10.52
N VAL A 119 -7.36 4.90 9.61
CA VAL A 119 -7.33 4.64 8.17
C VAL A 119 -5.98 4.11 7.69
N SER A 120 -4.85 4.57 8.26
CA SER A 120 -3.53 4.24 7.73
C SER A 120 -2.85 3.06 8.42
N VAL A 121 -3.34 2.63 9.59
CA VAL A 121 -2.73 1.56 10.39
C VAL A 121 -3.73 0.45 10.70
N TYR A 122 -4.82 0.78 11.42
CA TYR A 122 -5.79 -0.22 11.85
C TYR A 122 -6.45 -0.93 10.66
N SER A 123 -6.70 -0.21 9.58
CA SER A 123 -7.27 -0.79 8.37
C SER A 123 -6.44 -1.98 7.83
N LEU A 124 -5.09 -1.96 7.95
CA LEU A 124 -4.26 -3.12 7.58
C LEU A 124 -4.60 -4.33 8.46
N ILE A 125 -4.78 -4.13 9.77
CA ILE A 125 -5.16 -5.21 10.68
C ILE A 125 -6.53 -5.77 10.30
N ALA A 126 -7.50 -4.88 10.05
CA ALA A 126 -8.87 -5.25 9.70
C ALA A 126 -8.95 -6.06 8.39
N VAL A 127 -8.28 -5.58 7.33
CA VAL A 127 -8.29 -6.30 6.04
C VAL A 127 -7.50 -7.61 6.11
N CYS A 128 -6.39 -7.68 6.89
CA CYS A 128 -5.67 -8.94 7.11
C CYS A 128 -6.53 -9.97 7.85
N ARG A 129 -7.29 -9.54 8.88
CA ARG A 129 -8.23 -10.40 9.61
C ARG A 129 -9.26 -11.01 8.67
N ALA A 130 -9.81 -10.21 7.76
CA ALA A 130 -10.82 -10.67 6.82
C ALA A 130 -10.22 -11.51 5.66
N ALA A 131 -9.01 -11.18 5.19
CA ALA A 131 -8.34 -11.89 4.12
C ALA A 131 -7.78 -13.25 4.54
N ALA A 132 -7.25 -13.35 5.75
CA ALA A 132 -6.55 -14.54 6.21
C ALA A 132 -7.36 -15.83 6.05
N PRO A 133 -8.68 -15.91 6.34
CA PRO A 133 -9.46 -17.12 6.08
C PRO A 133 -9.48 -17.59 4.61
N LEU A 134 -9.31 -16.66 3.65
CA LEU A 134 -9.29 -16.96 2.22
C LEU A 134 -7.88 -17.32 1.71
N MET A 135 -6.85 -17.06 2.51
CA MET A 135 -5.44 -17.34 2.19
C MET A 135 -5.01 -18.71 2.77
N GLU A 136 -5.76 -19.76 2.39
CA GLU A 136 -5.60 -21.10 2.96
C GLU A 136 -4.25 -21.76 2.61
N ASP A 137 -3.74 -21.48 1.42
CA ASP A 137 -2.47 -22.03 0.92
C ASP A 137 -1.27 -21.14 1.26
N GLY A 138 -1.47 -20.14 2.12
CA GLY A 138 -0.50 -19.07 2.39
C GLY A 138 -0.68 -17.90 1.43
N GLY A 139 0.29 -17.00 1.38
CA GLY A 139 0.23 -15.84 0.47
C GLY A 139 1.10 -14.67 0.91
N SER A 140 0.85 -13.51 0.32
CA SER A 140 1.63 -12.29 0.56
C SER A 140 0.73 -11.09 0.82
N VAL A 141 0.97 -10.40 1.91
CA VAL A 141 0.41 -9.10 2.26
C VAL A 141 1.49 -8.05 2.10
N ILE A 142 1.19 -6.98 1.36
CA ILE A 142 2.14 -5.91 1.07
C ILE A 142 1.46 -4.58 1.41
N THR A 143 2.10 -3.76 2.27
CA THR A 143 1.63 -2.41 2.55
C THR A 143 2.63 -1.36 2.10
N MET A 144 2.18 -0.10 2.03
CA MET A 144 3.01 1.02 1.60
C MET A 144 3.37 1.91 2.79
N THR A 145 4.68 2.08 3.02
CA THR A 145 5.21 3.01 4.02
C THR A 145 6.05 4.09 3.37
N TYR A 146 6.65 4.93 4.18
CA TYR A 146 7.51 6.02 3.74
C TYR A 146 8.59 6.31 4.78
N TYR A 147 9.76 6.75 4.34
CA TYR A 147 10.92 7.07 5.17
C TYR A 147 10.62 8.04 6.35
N GLY A 148 9.53 8.79 6.25
CA GLY A 148 9.00 9.58 7.35
C GLY A 148 8.62 8.77 8.61
N ALA A 149 8.57 7.45 8.55
CA ALA A 149 8.45 6.57 9.72
C ALA A 149 9.70 6.56 10.60
N GLU A 150 10.88 6.77 10.01
CA GLU A 150 12.18 6.73 10.70
C GLU A 150 12.80 8.11 10.91
N LYS A 151 12.60 9.00 9.96
CA LYS A 151 13.18 10.34 9.95
C LYS A 151 12.11 11.41 9.87
N VAL A 152 12.37 12.54 10.51
CA VAL A 152 11.47 13.68 10.39
C VAL A 152 11.49 14.22 8.97
N VAL A 153 10.32 14.18 8.33
CA VAL A 153 10.08 14.81 7.04
C VAL A 153 9.17 16.01 7.27
N PRO A 154 9.61 17.25 6.96
CA PRO A 154 8.79 18.44 7.12
C PRO A 154 7.42 18.29 6.45
N HIS A 155 6.37 18.74 7.13
CA HIS A 155 4.98 18.67 6.66
C HIS A 155 4.40 17.26 6.47
N TYR A 156 5.07 16.23 6.97
CA TYR A 156 4.52 14.87 7.03
C TYR A 156 3.84 14.59 8.36
N ASN A 157 4.25 15.26 9.42
CA ASN A 157 3.62 15.35 10.74
C ASN A 157 3.01 14.01 11.23
N VAL A 158 1.70 14.00 11.52
CA VAL A 158 0.98 12.82 12.04
C VAL A 158 1.11 11.57 11.15
N MET A 159 1.30 11.76 9.85
CA MET A 159 1.51 10.62 8.94
C MET A 159 2.84 9.92 9.19
N GLY A 160 3.90 10.63 9.61
CA GLY A 160 5.17 10.01 10.01
C GLY A 160 4.96 9.04 11.17
N VAL A 161 4.24 9.48 12.20
CA VAL A 161 3.90 8.64 13.36
C VAL A 161 3.02 7.46 12.96
N ALA A 162 2.01 7.69 12.11
CA ALA A 162 1.16 6.61 11.59
C ALA A 162 1.98 5.59 10.77
N LYS A 163 2.96 6.02 9.95
CA LYS A 163 3.82 5.11 9.20
C LYS A 163 4.76 4.30 10.11
N ALA A 164 5.28 4.88 11.18
CA ALA A 164 6.05 4.15 12.19
C ALA A 164 5.19 3.06 12.88
N ALA A 165 3.96 3.40 13.24
CA ALA A 165 2.99 2.44 13.78
C ALA A 165 2.64 1.34 12.75
N LEU A 166 2.49 1.69 11.46
CA LEU A 166 2.24 0.75 10.38
C LEU A 166 3.40 -0.25 10.22
N GLU A 167 4.65 0.20 10.25
CA GLU A 167 5.83 -0.66 10.15
C GLU A 167 5.95 -1.61 11.36
N CYS A 168 5.60 -1.13 12.56
CA CYS A 168 5.49 -2.00 13.72
C CYS A 168 4.37 -3.05 13.52
N THR A 169 3.21 -2.64 13.01
CA THR A 169 2.08 -3.53 12.71
C THR A 169 2.46 -4.63 11.71
N VAL A 170 3.26 -4.33 10.70
CA VAL A 170 3.78 -5.31 9.74
C VAL A 170 4.52 -6.44 10.44
N ARG A 171 5.39 -6.13 11.42
CA ARG A 171 6.15 -7.14 12.18
C ARG A 171 5.25 -8.03 13.03
N TYR A 172 4.26 -7.45 13.71
CA TYR A 172 3.30 -8.23 14.50
C TYR A 172 2.42 -9.12 13.63
N LEU A 173 1.91 -8.61 12.51
CA LEU A 173 1.13 -9.41 11.57
C LEU A 173 1.96 -10.52 10.91
N ALA A 174 3.24 -10.27 10.61
CA ALA A 174 4.15 -11.29 10.09
C ALA A 174 4.34 -12.44 11.09
N GLN A 175 4.49 -12.14 12.39
CA GLN A 175 4.56 -13.14 13.45
C GLN A 175 3.28 -13.96 13.55
N ASP A 176 2.12 -13.29 13.59
CA ASP A 176 0.82 -13.94 13.79
C ASP A 176 0.43 -14.83 12.60
N LEU A 177 0.64 -14.32 11.38
CA LEU A 177 0.19 -14.96 10.14
C LEU A 177 1.22 -15.94 9.57
N GLY A 178 2.46 -15.90 10.03
CA GLY A 178 3.56 -16.75 9.54
C GLY A 178 3.28 -18.25 9.65
N ARG A 179 2.60 -18.70 10.72
CA ARG A 179 2.18 -20.10 10.88
C ARG A 179 1.24 -20.58 9.79
N ARG A 180 0.53 -19.65 9.14
CA ARG A 180 -0.35 -19.89 8.00
C ARG A 180 0.34 -19.69 6.66
N LYS A 181 1.68 -19.56 6.65
CA LYS A 181 2.51 -19.28 5.47
C LYS A 181 2.12 -17.97 4.75
N ILE A 182 1.52 -17.01 5.48
CA ILE A 182 1.20 -15.68 4.98
C ILE A 182 2.32 -14.74 5.37
N ARG A 183 3.01 -14.19 4.38
CA ARG A 183 4.07 -13.20 4.56
C ARG A 183 3.48 -11.80 4.62
N VAL A 184 4.03 -10.93 5.44
CA VAL A 184 3.59 -9.54 5.56
C VAL A 184 4.80 -8.64 5.49
N ASN A 185 4.86 -7.75 4.48
CA ASN A 185 5.98 -6.83 4.27
C ASN A 185 5.48 -5.45 3.91
N ALA A 186 6.34 -4.45 4.02
CA ALA A 186 6.08 -3.10 3.56
C ALA A 186 7.09 -2.67 2.50
N ILE A 187 6.65 -1.81 1.57
CA ILE A 187 7.52 -1.09 0.65
C ILE A 187 7.60 0.36 1.10
N SER A 188 8.80 0.82 1.42
CA SER A 188 9.11 2.23 1.67
C SER A 188 9.55 2.88 0.36
N ALA A 189 8.61 3.50 -0.33
CA ALA A 189 8.88 4.16 -1.61
C ALA A 189 9.45 5.56 -1.38
N GLY A 190 10.41 5.99 -2.21
CA GLY A 190 10.82 7.39 -2.29
C GLY A 190 9.66 8.30 -2.73
N PRO A 191 9.83 9.62 -2.72
CA PRO A 191 8.76 10.54 -3.05
C PRO A 191 8.32 10.39 -4.52
N ILE A 192 7.02 10.15 -4.72
CA ILE A 192 6.37 10.00 -6.03
C ILE A 192 5.22 10.99 -6.14
N LYS A 193 5.01 11.57 -7.32
CA LYS A 193 3.91 12.52 -7.61
C LYS A 193 2.55 11.80 -7.70
N THR A 194 2.08 11.26 -6.58
CA THR A 194 0.75 10.66 -6.46
C THR A 194 -0.32 11.69 -6.09
N LEU A 195 -1.61 11.30 -6.13
CA LEU A 195 -2.70 12.14 -5.64
C LEU A 195 -2.53 12.43 -4.13
N ALA A 196 -2.20 11.42 -3.34
CA ALA A 196 -1.96 11.55 -1.89
C ALA A 196 -0.80 12.51 -1.57
N ALA A 197 0.29 12.46 -2.34
CA ALA A 197 1.45 13.32 -2.16
C ALA A 197 1.16 14.82 -2.44
N ARG A 198 0.10 15.15 -3.20
CA ARG A 198 -0.30 16.55 -3.46
C ARG A 198 -0.73 17.30 -2.19
N GLY A 199 -1.16 16.58 -1.15
CA GLY A 199 -1.50 17.17 0.14
C GLY A 199 -0.29 17.63 0.96
N ILE A 200 0.94 17.22 0.58
CA ILE A 200 2.17 17.56 1.29
C ILE A 200 2.75 18.86 0.74
N SER A 201 2.83 19.88 1.58
CA SER A 201 3.46 21.15 1.22
C SER A 201 4.96 20.93 0.89
N GLY A 202 5.47 21.61 -0.14
CA GLY A 202 6.89 21.50 -0.51
C GLY A 202 7.28 20.22 -1.26
N LEU A 203 6.31 19.45 -1.80
CA LEU A 203 6.61 18.21 -2.57
C LEU A 203 7.63 18.42 -3.70
N GLY A 204 7.61 19.60 -4.37
CA GLY A 204 8.56 19.91 -5.46
C GLY A 204 10.00 20.00 -4.96
N ASP A 205 10.22 20.64 -3.81
CA ASP A 205 11.54 20.78 -3.20
C ASP A 205 12.01 19.44 -2.62
N MET A 206 11.10 18.65 -2.06
CA MET A 206 11.37 17.28 -1.60
C MET A 206 11.88 16.40 -2.76
N LEU A 207 11.21 16.42 -3.91
CA LEU A 207 11.63 15.67 -5.10
C LEU A 207 13.00 16.11 -5.63
N ARG A 208 13.29 17.41 -5.62
CA ARG A 208 14.58 17.94 -6.03
C ARG A 208 15.68 17.49 -5.07
N SER A 209 15.50 17.73 -3.78
CA SER A 209 16.45 17.31 -2.75
C SER A 209 16.70 15.81 -2.75
N HIS A 210 15.64 15.00 -2.97
CA HIS A 210 15.77 13.55 -3.07
C HIS A 210 16.65 13.15 -4.27
N ALA A 211 16.38 13.71 -5.46
CA ALA A 211 17.15 13.39 -6.67
C ALA A 211 18.64 13.81 -6.54
N GLU A 212 18.91 14.94 -5.86
CA GLU A 212 20.27 15.43 -5.64
C GLU A 212 21.08 14.58 -4.65
N ARG A 213 20.41 13.98 -3.65
CA ARG A 213 21.07 13.25 -2.55
C ARG A 213 21.05 11.74 -2.71
N ALA A 214 20.08 11.20 -3.43
CA ALA A 214 19.99 9.76 -3.63
C ALA A 214 21.23 9.25 -4.41
N PRO A 215 21.83 8.12 -4.02
CA PRO A 215 22.98 7.52 -4.71
C PRO A 215 22.79 7.35 -6.22
N LEU A 216 21.57 7.02 -6.67
CA LEU A 216 21.26 6.89 -8.09
C LEU A 216 20.98 8.24 -8.79
N GLN A 217 21.07 9.37 -8.06
CA GLN A 217 20.92 10.75 -8.57
C GLN A 217 19.63 10.98 -9.37
N ARG A 218 18.55 10.36 -8.96
CA ARG A 218 17.21 10.50 -9.54
C ARG A 218 16.13 10.17 -8.53
N ASN A 219 14.91 10.53 -8.86
CA ASN A 219 13.74 10.02 -8.14
C ASN A 219 13.41 8.59 -8.57
N VAL A 220 12.71 7.88 -7.69
CA VAL A 220 12.14 6.57 -7.99
C VAL A 220 10.97 6.71 -8.96
N GLU A 221 10.86 5.77 -9.87
CA GLU A 221 9.71 5.63 -10.76
C GLU A 221 8.63 4.74 -10.13
N VAL A 222 7.38 5.07 -10.39
CA VAL A 222 6.25 4.28 -9.83
C VAL A 222 6.29 2.82 -10.30
N SER A 223 6.79 2.56 -11.49
CA SER A 223 7.00 1.22 -12.05
C SER A 223 8.01 0.37 -11.28
N GLU A 224 9.04 0.99 -10.68
CA GLU A 224 10.03 0.29 -9.85
C GLU A 224 9.38 -0.21 -8.54
N VAL A 225 8.51 0.61 -7.96
CA VAL A 225 7.69 0.18 -6.81
C VAL A 225 6.71 -0.92 -7.22
N GLY A 226 6.10 -0.80 -8.42
CA GLY A 226 5.27 -1.84 -9.02
C GLY A 226 5.99 -3.18 -9.14
N SER A 227 7.21 -3.18 -9.68
CA SER A 227 8.05 -4.37 -9.84
C SER A 227 8.43 -5.00 -8.49
N THR A 228 8.74 -4.19 -7.49
CA THR A 228 9.00 -4.68 -6.12
C THR A 228 7.74 -5.31 -5.51
N GLY A 229 6.55 -4.73 -5.76
CA GLY A 229 5.28 -5.33 -5.35
C GLY A 229 5.06 -6.71 -5.96
N VAL A 230 5.35 -6.89 -7.25
CA VAL A 230 5.28 -8.20 -7.93
C VAL A 230 6.28 -9.19 -7.33
N PHE A 231 7.52 -8.76 -7.10
CA PHE A 231 8.55 -9.60 -6.44
C PHE A 231 8.06 -10.07 -5.07
N LEU A 232 7.57 -9.18 -4.22
CA LEU A 232 7.06 -9.52 -2.89
C LEU A 232 5.79 -10.39 -2.95
N ALA A 233 5.00 -10.30 -4.00
CA ALA A 233 3.83 -11.16 -4.20
C ALA A 233 4.20 -12.57 -4.67
N SER A 234 5.37 -12.76 -5.29
CA SER A 234 5.83 -14.00 -5.89
C SER A 234 6.56 -14.92 -4.90
N ASP A 235 6.80 -16.17 -5.31
CA ASP A 235 7.58 -17.14 -4.54
C ASP A 235 9.08 -16.80 -4.48
N ALA A 236 9.56 -15.90 -5.35
CA ALA A 236 10.93 -15.39 -5.30
C ALA A 236 11.27 -14.69 -3.97
N SER A 237 10.24 -14.25 -3.22
CA SER A 237 10.37 -13.63 -1.91
C SER A 237 9.86 -14.53 -0.76
N SER A 238 9.80 -15.85 -0.96
CA SER A 238 9.23 -16.81 0.00
C SER A 238 9.88 -16.80 1.38
N GLY A 239 11.14 -16.40 1.51
CA GLY A 239 11.86 -16.25 2.77
C GLY A 239 11.78 -14.84 3.39
N ILE A 240 11.00 -13.90 2.82
CA ILE A 240 10.94 -12.50 3.26
C ILE A 240 9.60 -12.22 3.94
N THR A 241 9.61 -11.91 5.24
CA THR A 241 8.43 -11.50 6.01
C THR A 241 8.82 -10.61 7.19
N GLY A 242 7.98 -9.63 7.51
CA GLY A 242 8.24 -8.66 8.58
C GLY A 242 9.15 -7.51 8.17
N GLU A 243 9.52 -7.42 6.88
CA GLU A 243 10.55 -6.51 6.38
C GLU A 243 9.97 -5.23 5.77
N ILE A 244 10.79 -4.19 5.83
CA ILE A 244 10.57 -2.90 5.15
C ILE A 244 11.57 -2.83 4.00
N ILE A 245 11.06 -2.89 2.78
CA ILE A 245 11.88 -2.87 1.56
C ILE A 245 11.92 -1.45 1.00
N TYR A 246 13.10 -0.85 0.97
CA TYR A 246 13.29 0.51 0.42
C TYR A 246 13.38 0.48 -1.09
N VAL A 247 12.56 1.31 -1.74
CA VAL A 247 12.57 1.59 -3.18
C VAL A 247 12.63 3.10 -3.35
N ASP A 248 13.81 3.67 -3.14
CA ASP A 248 14.04 5.11 -3.01
C ASP A 248 15.34 5.60 -3.64
N CYS A 249 15.88 4.83 -4.58
CA CYS A 249 17.17 5.12 -5.24
C CYS A 249 18.36 5.21 -4.27
N GLY A 250 18.25 4.61 -3.08
CA GLY A 250 19.27 4.57 -2.05
C GLY A 250 19.23 5.78 -1.10
N TYR A 251 18.22 6.63 -1.15
CA TYR A 251 18.14 7.83 -0.32
C TYR A 251 18.20 7.50 1.19
N ASN A 252 17.57 6.42 1.63
CA ASN A 252 17.48 6.04 3.04
C ASN A 252 18.85 5.76 3.70
N ILE A 253 19.89 5.41 2.93
CA ILE A 253 21.23 5.13 3.47
C ILE A 253 22.06 6.40 3.67
N MET A 254 21.58 7.56 3.18
CA MET A 254 22.32 8.82 3.26
C MET A 254 22.13 9.46 4.64
N GLY A 255 23.23 9.93 5.24
CA GLY A 255 23.22 10.54 6.57
C GLY A 255 22.95 12.06 6.57
N PHE A 256 23.00 12.71 5.39
CA PHE A 256 22.85 14.18 5.25
C PHE A 256 22.34 14.54 3.87
#